data_fb919c5bc86e469042be0030b7c377ff
#
_entry.id   fb919c5bc86e469042be0030b7c377ff
#
_cell.length_a   1.000
_cell.length_b   1.000
_cell.length_c   1.000
_cell.angle_alpha   90.00
_cell.angle_beta   90.00
_cell.angle_gamma   90.00
#
_symmetry.space_group_name_H-M   'P 1'
#
loop_
_entity.id
_entity.type
_entity.pdbx_description
1 polymer ?
#
loop_
_entity_poly.entity_id
_entity_poly.type
_entity_poly.pdbx_seq_one_letter_code
_entity_poly.pdbx_strand_id
1 'polypeptide(L)'
;MDVSSHDGNVDWPAKVSSGMSFAWVKATEGTSYQNPFYASQYNGSQSAGLIRGAYHFALPSNSSGQAQATYFSDHGGGWSGDGYTLPGVVDLEYNPYGENAC
;
A
#
# COMPACT_ATOMS: atom_id res chain seq x y z
N MET A 1 3.81 8.30 6.48
CA MET A 1 4.67 8.02 5.30
C MET A 1 4.04 6.94 4.44
N ASP A 2 4.39 6.88 3.18
CA ASP A 2 4.00 5.78 2.30
C ASP A 2 5.25 5.08 1.76
N VAL A 3 5.15 3.78 1.53
CA VAL A 3 6.26 2.96 1.01
C VAL A 3 5.75 2.02 -0.08
N SER A 4 6.66 1.68 -0.99
CA SER A 4 6.37 0.79 -2.12
C SER A 4 7.58 -0.10 -2.40
N SER A 5 7.54 -0.84 -3.53
CA SER A 5 8.68 -1.66 -3.94
C SER A 5 9.93 -0.83 -4.22
N HIS A 6 9.80 0.46 -4.50
CA HIS A 6 10.94 1.36 -4.69
C HIS A 6 11.78 1.51 -3.43
N ASP A 7 11.19 1.31 -2.25
CA ASP A 7 11.86 1.45 -0.97
C ASP A 7 12.50 0.15 -0.49
N GLY A 8 12.12 -0.99 -1.06
CA GLY A 8 12.66 -2.30 -0.69
C GLY A 8 12.46 -2.63 0.78
N ASN A 9 13.49 -3.19 1.39
CA ASN A 9 13.49 -3.44 2.84
C ASN A 9 13.72 -2.14 3.59
N VAL A 10 12.81 -1.80 4.49
CA VAL A 10 12.82 -0.52 5.21
C VAL A 10 13.39 -0.74 6.61
N ASP A 11 14.25 0.17 7.05
CA ASP A 11 14.74 0.20 8.43
C ASP A 11 13.67 0.87 9.32
N TRP A 12 12.72 0.07 9.77
CA TRP A 12 11.58 0.56 10.55
C TRP A 12 11.99 1.16 11.89
N PRO A 13 12.93 0.58 12.66
CA PRO A 13 13.40 1.23 13.89
C PRO A 13 13.94 2.64 13.67
N ALA A 14 14.69 2.87 12.58
CA ALA A 14 15.17 4.21 12.26
C ALA A 14 14.02 5.17 11.92
N LYS A 15 12.97 4.69 11.24
CA LYS A 15 11.79 5.51 10.94
C LYS A 15 11.04 5.90 12.21
N VAL A 16 10.86 4.98 13.14
CA VAL A 16 10.23 5.27 14.43
C VAL A 16 11.06 6.29 15.21
N SER A 17 12.38 6.13 15.22
CA SER A 17 13.28 7.06 15.90
C SER A 17 13.21 8.47 15.30
N SER A 18 12.88 8.61 14.03
CA SER A 18 12.72 9.91 13.36
C SER A 18 11.33 10.54 13.56
N GLY A 19 10.44 9.88 14.32
CA GLY A 19 9.13 10.42 14.68
C GLY A 19 7.95 9.89 13.87
N MET A 20 8.13 8.86 13.04
CA MET A 20 7.04 8.24 12.30
C MET A 20 6.13 7.46 13.24
N SER A 21 4.81 7.60 13.09
CA SER A 21 3.81 6.92 13.91
C SER A 21 2.86 6.05 13.10
N PHE A 22 2.77 6.26 11.78
CA PHE A 22 1.93 5.45 10.91
C PHE A 22 2.57 5.34 9.52
N ALA A 23 2.12 4.32 8.76
CA ALA A 23 2.62 4.09 7.41
C ALA A 23 1.52 3.51 6.51
N TRP A 24 1.57 3.86 5.23
CA TRP A 24 0.77 3.25 4.19
C TRP A 24 1.70 2.43 3.31
N VAL A 25 1.37 1.15 3.12
CA VAL A 25 2.21 0.22 2.35
C VAL A 25 1.49 -0.14 1.07
N LYS A 26 2.16 0.06 -0.07
CA LYS A 26 1.59 -0.33 -1.37
C LYS A 26 1.41 -1.83 -1.42
N ALA A 27 0.18 -2.27 -1.70
CA ALA A 27 -0.12 -3.69 -1.87
C ALA A 27 -0.18 -4.06 -3.35
N THR A 28 -0.94 -3.30 -4.13
CA THR A 28 -1.25 -3.66 -5.51
C THR A 28 -1.26 -2.44 -6.42
N GLU A 29 -1.20 -2.69 -7.73
CA GLU A 29 -1.38 -1.69 -8.78
C GLU A 29 -2.15 -2.35 -9.93
N GLY A 30 -3.24 -1.73 -10.38
CA GLY A 30 -4.10 -2.32 -11.40
C GLY A 30 -4.67 -3.67 -10.95
N THR A 31 -4.63 -4.67 -11.82
CA THR A 31 -5.12 -6.03 -11.54
C THR A 31 -4.06 -7.11 -11.71
N SER A 32 -2.78 -6.74 -11.81
CA SER A 32 -1.72 -7.70 -12.09
C SER A 32 -0.45 -7.47 -11.29
N TYR A 33 -0.29 -6.32 -10.65
CA TYR A 33 0.93 -6.01 -9.91
C TYR A 33 0.72 -6.14 -8.40
N GLN A 34 1.62 -6.86 -7.75
CA GLN A 34 1.73 -6.94 -6.30
C GLN A 34 3.11 -6.45 -5.88
N ASN A 35 3.18 -5.64 -4.82
CA ASN A 35 4.45 -5.20 -4.27
C ASN A 35 5.19 -6.41 -3.67
N PRO A 36 6.35 -6.81 -4.22
CA PRO A 36 7.08 -7.99 -3.72
C PRO A 36 7.63 -7.79 -2.30
N PHE A 37 7.73 -6.56 -1.83
CA PHE A 37 8.17 -6.25 -0.47
C PHE A 37 7.01 -6.01 0.50
N TYR A 38 5.77 -6.24 0.07
CA TYR A 38 4.59 -5.91 0.88
C TYR A 38 4.63 -6.59 2.24
N ALA A 39 4.85 -7.90 2.29
CA ALA A 39 4.86 -8.64 3.56
C ALA A 39 5.95 -8.13 4.49
N SER A 40 7.15 -7.90 3.97
CA SER A 40 8.27 -7.36 4.74
C SER A 40 7.95 -5.97 5.29
N GLN A 41 7.42 -5.08 4.45
CA GLN A 41 7.09 -3.71 4.83
C GLN A 41 5.90 -3.67 5.79
N TYR A 42 4.86 -4.42 5.50
CA TYR A 42 3.63 -4.42 6.29
C TYR A 42 3.85 -4.98 7.69
N ASN A 43 4.49 -6.15 7.78
CA ASN A 43 4.75 -6.80 9.06
C ASN A 43 5.87 -6.10 9.82
N GLY A 44 6.89 -5.62 9.12
CA GLY A 44 8.01 -4.90 9.73
C GLY A 44 7.58 -3.60 10.39
N SER A 45 6.70 -2.85 9.75
CA SER A 45 6.18 -1.61 10.32
C SER A 45 5.38 -1.87 11.60
N GLN A 46 4.53 -2.91 11.62
CA GLN A 46 3.80 -3.28 12.82
C GLN A 46 4.73 -3.71 13.95
N SER A 47 5.73 -4.51 13.64
CA SER A 47 6.71 -4.98 14.62
C SER A 47 7.47 -3.83 15.25
N ALA A 48 7.66 -2.73 14.54
CA ALA A 48 8.30 -1.52 15.05
C ALA A 48 7.33 -0.61 15.83
N GLY A 49 6.05 -0.97 15.92
CA GLY A 49 5.05 -0.22 16.68
C GLY A 49 4.25 0.79 15.89
N LEU A 50 4.34 0.78 14.57
CA LEU A 50 3.55 1.68 13.73
C LEU A 50 2.13 1.15 13.52
N ILE A 51 1.17 2.07 13.40
CA ILE A 51 -0.14 1.78 12.83
C ILE A 51 0.03 1.84 11.31
N ARG A 52 -0.44 0.83 10.59
CA ARG A 52 -0.22 0.78 9.15
C ARG A 52 -1.49 0.35 8.41
N GLY A 53 -1.53 0.72 7.13
CA GLY A 53 -2.57 0.31 6.21
C GLY A 53 -1.97 0.03 4.85
N ALA A 54 -2.78 -0.52 3.96
CA ALA A 54 -2.40 -0.83 2.59
C ALA A 54 -2.98 0.19 1.62
N TYR A 55 -2.29 0.45 0.50
CA TYR A 55 -2.87 1.26 -0.56
C TYR A 55 -2.75 0.59 -1.91
N HIS A 56 -3.63 1.01 -2.82
CA HIS A 56 -3.70 0.54 -4.19
C HIS A 56 -3.40 1.71 -5.12
N PHE A 57 -2.47 1.50 -6.04
CA PHE A 57 -2.22 2.47 -7.10
C PHE A 57 -3.19 2.19 -8.25
N ALA A 58 -4.12 3.11 -8.48
CA ALA A 58 -5.18 2.91 -9.45
C ALA A 58 -4.69 3.13 -10.88
N LEU A 59 -5.15 2.25 -11.78
CA LEU A 59 -4.96 2.38 -13.23
C LEU A 59 -6.31 2.39 -13.93
N PRO A 60 -7.06 3.53 -13.89
CA PRO A 60 -8.44 3.58 -14.38
C PRO A 60 -8.61 3.24 -15.86
N SER A 61 -7.60 3.52 -16.68
CA SER A 61 -7.64 3.21 -18.11
C SER A 61 -7.33 1.74 -18.41
N ASN A 62 -6.87 0.97 -17.43
CA ASN A 62 -6.42 -0.42 -17.61
C ASN A 62 -7.53 -1.43 -17.29
N SER A 63 -8.30 -1.19 -16.25
CA SER A 63 -9.37 -2.08 -15.81
C SER A 63 -10.40 -1.31 -14.97
N SER A 64 -11.55 -1.94 -14.70
CA SER A 64 -12.60 -1.29 -13.92
C SER A 64 -12.19 -1.09 -12.47
N GLY A 65 -12.82 -0.11 -11.81
CA GLY A 65 -12.61 0.12 -10.39
C GLY A 65 -13.00 -1.09 -9.55
N GLN A 66 -14.09 -1.79 -9.92
CA GLN A 66 -14.52 -2.99 -9.20
C GLN A 66 -13.49 -4.10 -9.29
N ALA A 67 -12.91 -4.36 -10.47
CA ALA A 67 -11.89 -5.37 -10.65
C ALA A 67 -10.65 -5.05 -9.82
N GLN A 68 -10.23 -3.79 -9.82
CA GLN A 68 -9.08 -3.36 -9.04
C GLN A 68 -9.33 -3.42 -7.54
N ALA A 69 -10.52 -3.05 -7.08
CA ALA A 69 -10.89 -3.15 -5.67
C ALA A 69 -10.88 -4.60 -5.18
N THR A 70 -11.39 -5.52 -5.98
CA THR A 70 -11.36 -6.95 -5.66
C THR A 70 -9.93 -7.46 -5.60
N TYR A 71 -9.11 -7.11 -6.57
CA TYR A 71 -7.70 -7.51 -6.59
C TYR A 71 -6.95 -7.00 -5.36
N PHE A 72 -7.14 -5.73 -5.01
CA PHE A 72 -6.54 -5.12 -3.83
C PHE A 72 -6.97 -5.84 -2.55
N SER A 73 -8.28 -6.07 -2.38
CA SER A 73 -8.82 -6.74 -1.19
C SER A 73 -8.28 -8.16 -1.04
N ASP A 74 -8.10 -8.89 -2.16
CA ASP A 74 -7.61 -10.26 -2.15
C ASP A 74 -6.09 -10.36 -1.94
N HIS A 75 -5.35 -9.26 -2.12
CA HIS A 75 -3.89 -9.27 -2.15
C HIS A 75 -3.28 -8.28 -1.15
N GLY A 76 -3.85 -8.18 0.02
CA GLY A 76 -3.28 -7.42 1.13
C GLY A 76 -4.10 -6.22 1.60
N GLY A 77 -5.14 -5.83 0.85
CA GLY A 77 -5.97 -4.67 1.19
C GLY A 77 -7.06 -4.93 2.21
N GLY A 78 -7.18 -6.16 2.73
CA GLY A 78 -8.18 -6.48 3.73
C GLY A 78 -7.97 -5.71 5.01
N TRP A 79 -9.07 -5.26 5.63
CA TRP A 79 -9.02 -4.52 6.88
C TRP A 79 -9.40 -5.41 8.06
N SER A 80 -8.75 -5.19 9.20
CA SER A 80 -9.12 -5.83 10.46
C SER A 80 -9.18 -4.80 11.57
N GLY A 81 -10.12 -4.98 12.51
CA GLY A 81 -10.33 -4.05 13.61
C GLY A 81 -9.43 -4.33 14.81
N ASP A 82 -8.14 -4.51 14.58
CA ASP A 82 -7.17 -4.87 15.61
C ASP A 82 -6.55 -3.65 16.33
N GLY A 83 -6.90 -2.44 15.92
CA GLY A 83 -6.33 -1.21 16.47
C GLY A 83 -4.99 -0.81 15.86
N TYR A 84 -4.44 -1.63 14.95
CA TYR A 84 -3.15 -1.38 14.29
C TYR A 84 -3.26 -1.31 12.78
N THR A 85 -4.47 -1.46 12.23
CA THR A 85 -4.71 -1.48 10.79
C THR A 85 -5.57 -0.30 10.37
N LEU A 86 -5.03 0.52 9.47
CA LEU A 86 -5.77 1.62 8.86
C LEU A 86 -6.64 1.09 7.71
N PRO A 87 -7.77 1.74 7.40
CA PRO A 87 -8.54 1.40 6.22
C PRO A 87 -7.72 1.49 4.94
N GLY A 88 -8.09 0.72 3.92
CA GLY A 88 -7.42 0.77 2.63
C GLY A 88 -7.55 2.14 1.95
N VAL A 89 -6.54 2.50 1.17
CA VAL A 89 -6.48 3.78 0.46
C VAL A 89 -6.30 3.54 -1.03
N VAL A 90 -6.96 4.35 -1.84
CA VAL A 90 -6.75 4.42 -3.29
C VAL A 90 -5.87 5.62 -3.58
N ASP A 91 -4.72 5.36 -4.21
CA ASP A 91 -3.84 6.40 -4.74
C ASP A 91 -4.25 6.66 -6.19
N LEU A 92 -4.84 7.81 -6.44
CA LEU A 92 -5.37 8.19 -7.75
C LEU A 92 -4.59 9.40 -8.24
N GLU A 93 -3.65 9.16 -9.17
CA GLU A 93 -2.81 10.22 -9.71
C GLU A 93 -2.72 10.11 -11.23
N TYR A 94 -1.83 10.88 -11.86
CA TYR A 94 -1.63 10.78 -13.31
C TYR A 94 -1.17 9.38 -13.69
N ASN A 95 -1.53 8.96 -14.91
CA ASN A 95 -1.10 7.66 -15.39
C ASN A 95 0.36 7.74 -15.86
N PRO A 96 1.32 7.07 -15.17
CA PRO A 96 2.73 7.11 -15.57
C PRO A 96 3.01 6.37 -16.87
N TYR A 97 2.01 5.67 -17.41
CA TYR A 97 2.15 4.88 -18.63
C TYR A 97 1.57 5.60 -19.84
N GLY A 98 1.36 6.91 -19.75
CA GLY A 98 1.06 7.77 -20.90
C GLY A 98 -0.40 8.12 -21.12
N GLU A 99 -1.32 7.65 -20.27
CA GLU A 99 -2.74 7.98 -20.34
C GLU A 99 -3.19 8.71 -19.09
N ASN A 100 -4.27 9.49 -19.19
CA ASN A 100 -4.81 10.18 -18.02
C ASN A 100 -5.49 9.20 -17.07
N ALA A 101 -5.27 9.39 -15.78
CA ALA A 101 -5.89 8.58 -14.74
C ALA A 101 -7.36 8.95 -14.52
N CYS A 102 -7.72 10.17 -14.80
CA CYS A 102 -9.09 10.68 -14.68
C CYS A 102 -9.49 11.45 -15.93
#